data_2510b360b742afb41250119b03a24df2
#
_entry.id   2510b360b742afb41250119b03a24df2
#
_cell.length_a   1.000
_cell.length_b   1.000
_cell.length_c   1.000
_cell.angle_alpha   90.00
_cell.angle_beta   90.00
_cell.angle_gamma   90.00
#
_symmetry.space_group_name_H-M   'P 1'
#
loop_
_entity.id
_entity.type
_entity.pdbx_description
1 polymer ?
#
loop_
_entity_poly.entity_id
_entity_poly.type
_entity_poly.pdbx_seq_one_letter_code
_entity_poly.pdbx_strand_id
1 'polypeptide(L)'
;HQPLGLDDAQFGRWVGASVHDVGQVVAAAQTAGPAALGDAVLVKLMRVALLAALVAVVALGLGRRAGTRGVAGRKPSPVPLFVLGFLAMIGLRSTGWLPGTVLDGAAHAQEILLAAALLGLGSAVHLPTLARTGGRAALLGLSAWGVVAGVSYAGVLLTT
;
A
#
# COMPACT_ATOMS: atom_id res chain seq x y z
N HIS A 1 16.97 9.31 6.17
CA HIS A 1 16.05 10.47 6.13
C HIS A 1 16.76 11.80 6.41
N GLN A 2 17.88 11.78 7.15
CA GLN A 2 18.69 12.99 7.45
C GLN A 2 19.05 13.84 6.22
N PRO A 3 19.46 13.25 5.07
CA PRO A 3 19.78 14.04 3.87
C PRO A 3 18.60 14.82 3.28
N LEU A 4 17.37 14.41 3.61
CA LEU A 4 16.14 15.04 3.12
C LEU A 4 15.63 16.15 4.06
N GLY A 5 16.24 16.33 5.22
CA GLY A 5 15.81 17.32 6.23
C GLY A 5 14.44 17.02 6.84
N LEU A 6 13.98 15.77 6.75
CA LEU A 6 12.70 15.33 7.31
C LEU A 6 12.89 14.78 8.72
N ASP A 7 11.97 15.09 9.63
CA ASP A 7 11.86 14.39 10.89
C ASP A 7 11.27 12.97 10.71
N ASP A 8 11.25 12.16 11.78
CA ASP A 8 10.81 10.77 11.71
C ASP A 8 9.34 10.63 11.24
N ALA A 9 8.47 11.52 11.71
CA ALA A 9 7.05 11.52 11.35
C ALA A 9 6.86 11.96 9.88
N GLN A 10 7.54 13.01 9.48
CA GLN A 10 7.55 13.49 8.08
C GLN A 10 8.10 12.41 7.13
N PHE A 11 9.19 11.75 7.52
CA PHE A 11 9.74 10.64 6.76
C PHE A 11 8.74 9.49 6.64
N GLY A 12 8.06 9.13 7.73
CA GLY A 12 7.00 8.13 7.71
C GLY A 12 5.89 8.49 6.73
N ARG A 13 5.37 9.70 6.77
CA ARG A 13 4.33 10.21 5.85
C ARG A 13 4.81 10.18 4.40
N TRP A 14 6.03 10.60 4.15
CA TRP A 14 6.62 10.57 2.81
C TRP A 14 6.76 9.14 2.27
N VAL A 15 7.26 8.21 3.06
CA VAL A 15 7.36 6.79 2.69
C VAL A 15 5.98 6.20 2.43
N GLY A 16 5.01 6.45 3.32
CA GLY A 16 3.63 5.98 3.16
C GLY A 16 2.96 6.47 1.88
N ALA A 17 3.23 7.72 1.47
CA ALA A 17 2.68 8.32 0.27
C ALA A 17 3.43 7.92 -1.01
N SER A 18 4.75 7.79 -0.98
CA SER A 18 5.59 7.58 -2.17
C SER A 18 5.78 6.11 -2.55
N VAL A 19 5.93 5.23 -1.57
CA VAL A 19 6.19 3.80 -1.80
C VAL A 19 4.87 3.08 -2.13
N HIS A 20 4.86 2.20 -3.12
CA HIS A 20 3.62 1.58 -3.60
C HIS A 20 3.20 0.35 -2.79
N ASP A 21 4.13 -0.52 -2.46
CA ASP A 21 3.88 -1.76 -1.74
C ASP A 21 3.89 -1.58 -0.23
N VAL A 22 2.93 -2.22 0.46
CA VAL A 22 2.79 -2.13 1.92
C VAL A 22 4.00 -2.72 2.64
N GLY A 23 4.54 -3.84 2.13
CA GLY A 23 5.72 -4.47 2.71
C GLY A 23 6.95 -3.58 2.67
N GLN A 24 7.16 -2.92 1.55
CA GLN A 24 8.26 -1.97 1.37
C GLN A 24 8.08 -0.72 2.25
N VAL A 25 6.84 -0.26 2.44
CA VAL A 25 6.54 0.84 3.37
C VAL A 25 6.94 0.49 4.79
N VAL A 26 6.53 -0.69 5.25
CA VAL A 26 6.89 -1.17 6.60
C VAL A 26 8.40 -1.28 6.74
N ALA A 27 9.06 -1.95 5.79
CA ALA A 27 10.51 -2.14 5.81
C ALA A 27 11.27 -0.80 5.82
N ALA A 28 10.85 0.17 5.00
CA ALA A 28 11.50 1.48 4.94
C ALA A 28 11.22 2.32 6.20
N ALA A 29 9.97 2.38 6.66
CA ALA A 29 9.60 3.22 7.78
C ALA A 29 10.15 2.71 9.13
N GLN A 30 10.31 1.40 9.30
CA GLN A 30 10.93 0.81 10.50
C GLN A 30 12.36 1.31 10.74
N THR A 31 13.09 1.67 9.69
CA THR A 31 14.46 2.19 9.82
C THR A 31 14.53 3.54 10.56
N ALA A 32 13.44 4.31 10.56
CA ALA A 32 13.33 5.60 11.24
C ALA A 32 12.57 5.51 12.58
N GLY A 33 12.14 4.32 12.97
CA GLY A 33 11.55 4.08 14.28
C GLY A 33 10.03 3.94 14.31
N PRO A 34 9.45 3.68 15.50
CA PRO A 34 8.03 3.35 15.65
C PRO A 34 7.06 4.47 15.24
N ALA A 35 7.44 5.73 15.46
CA ALA A 35 6.63 6.89 15.07
C ALA A 35 6.51 6.99 13.55
N ALA A 36 7.64 6.88 12.84
CA ALA A 36 7.66 6.86 11.38
C ALA A 36 6.84 5.71 10.80
N LEU A 37 6.94 4.52 11.42
CA LEU A 37 6.16 3.36 11.01
C LEU A 37 4.65 3.61 11.17
N GLY A 38 4.21 4.17 12.29
CA GLY A 38 2.82 4.50 12.54
C GLY A 38 2.25 5.45 11.49
N ASP A 39 2.93 6.55 11.23
CA ASP A 39 2.53 7.55 10.23
C ASP A 39 2.54 6.97 8.81
N ALA A 40 3.56 6.20 8.45
CA ALA A 40 3.66 5.56 7.14
C ALA A 40 2.50 4.59 6.87
N VAL A 41 2.17 3.75 7.85
CA VAL A 41 1.05 2.81 7.74
C VAL A 41 -0.27 3.56 7.63
N LEU A 42 -0.48 4.59 8.45
CA LEU A 42 -1.71 5.39 8.44
C LEU A 42 -1.94 6.05 7.07
N VAL A 43 -0.94 6.71 6.51
CA VAL A 43 -1.01 7.33 5.17
C VAL A 43 -1.29 6.28 4.10
N LYS A 44 -0.64 5.11 4.20
CA LYS A 44 -0.85 4.01 3.26
C LYS A 44 -2.28 3.48 3.32
N LEU A 45 -2.82 3.30 4.51
CA LEU A 45 -4.19 2.83 4.72
C LEU A 45 -5.23 3.82 4.19
N MET A 46 -5.02 5.12 4.40
CA MET A 46 -5.85 6.17 3.80
C MET A 46 -5.87 6.08 2.27
N ARG A 47 -4.70 5.87 1.64
CA ARG A 47 -4.59 5.71 0.19
C ARG A 47 -5.36 4.49 -0.31
N VAL A 48 -5.23 3.34 0.36
CA VAL A 48 -5.96 2.12 0.01
C VAL A 48 -7.47 2.31 0.18
N ALA A 49 -7.91 2.96 1.25
CA ALA A 49 -9.32 3.26 1.49
C ALA A 49 -9.89 4.20 0.41
N LEU A 50 -9.17 5.25 0.03
CA LEU A 50 -9.56 6.16 -1.06
C LEU A 50 -9.63 5.45 -2.41
N LEU A 51 -8.68 4.55 -2.70
CA LEU A 51 -8.71 3.75 -3.90
C LEU A 51 -9.93 2.82 -3.93
N ALA A 52 -10.24 2.18 -2.81
CA ALA A 52 -11.43 1.32 -2.71
C ALA A 52 -12.72 2.11 -2.93
N ALA A 53 -12.84 3.31 -2.33
CA ALA A 53 -13.97 4.21 -2.55
C ALA A 53 -14.08 4.65 -4.02
N LEU A 54 -12.96 5.03 -4.64
CA LEU A 54 -12.90 5.41 -6.06
C LEU A 54 -13.36 4.26 -6.96
N VAL A 55 -12.82 3.06 -6.75
CA VAL A 55 -13.21 1.86 -7.52
C VAL A 55 -14.70 1.57 -7.35
N ALA A 56 -15.24 1.68 -6.13
CA ALA A 56 -16.66 1.50 -5.88
C ALA A 56 -17.53 2.53 -6.64
N VAL A 57 -17.15 3.80 -6.60
CA VAL A 57 -17.86 4.88 -7.32
C VAL A 57 -17.82 4.65 -8.83
N VAL A 58 -16.66 4.31 -9.38
CA VAL A 58 -16.51 4.02 -10.81
C VAL A 58 -17.32 2.79 -11.21
N ALA A 59 -17.27 1.72 -10.43
CA ALA A 59 -18.05 0.49 -10.71
C ALA A 59 -19.56 0.75 -10.69
N LEU A 60 -20.04 1.54 -9.73
CA LEU A 60 -21.44 1.94 -9.65
C LEU A 60 -21.83 2.87 -10.81
N GLY A 61 -20.95 3.80 -11.18
CA GLY A 61 -21.17 4.74 -12.30
C GLY A 61 -21.22 4.05 -13.65
N LEU A 62 -20.29 3.12 -13.91
CA LEU A 62 -20.24 2.34 -15.14
C LEU A 62 -21.36 1.30 -15.19
N GLY A 63 -21.70 0.66 -14.07
CA GLY A 63 -22.83 -0.28 -13.99
C GLY A 63 -24.19 0.37 -14.31
N ARG A 64 -24.33 1.67 -14.05
CA ARG A 64 -25.53 2.45 -14.42
C ARG A 64 -25.56 2.84 -15.89
N ARG A 65 -24.39 2.96 -16.55
CA ARG A 65 -24.29 3.31 -17.99
C ARG A 65 -24.28 2.12 -18.92
N ALA A 66 -23.82 0.96 -18.43
CA ALA A 66 -23.89 -0.30 -19.16
C ALA A 66 -25.26 -0.94 -18.94
N GLY A 67 -26.31 -0.32 -19.47
CA GLY A 67 -27.58 -0.98 -19.67
C GLY A 67 -27.36 -2.29 -20.42
N THR A 68 -27.56 -3.40 -19.71
CA THR A 68 -27.83 -4.74 -20.25
C THR A 68 -27.20 -5.08 -21.61
N ARG A 69 -25.95 -5.51 -21.63
CA ARG A 69 -25.51 -6.54 -22.58
C ARG A 69 -24.57 -7.49 -21.86
N GLY A 70 -25.10 -8.70 -21.66
CA GLY A 70 -24.44 -9.74 -20.92
C GLY A 70 -23.13 -10.20 -21.59
N VAL A 71 -22.10 -10.19 -20.79
CA VAL A 71 -21.08 -11.22 -20.87
C VAL A 71 -21.23 -11.96 -19.56
N ALA A 72 -21.57 -13.23 -19.64
CA ALA A 72 -21.67 -14.16 -18.53
C ALA A 72 -20.25 -14.33 -17.92
N GLY A 73 -19.91 -13.48 -16.99
CA GLY A 73 -18.66 -13.46 -16.26
C GLY A 73 -18.92 -12.76 -14.93
N ARG A 74 -18.71 -13.48 -13.85
CA ARG A 74 -18.70 -13.11 -12.45
C ARG A 74 -18.75 -11.59 -12.24
N LYS A 75 -19.90 -11.08 -11.77
CA LYS A 75 -20.02 -9.65 -11.38
C LYS A 75 -18.86 -9.31 -10.45
N PRO A 76 -17.95 -8.40 -10.81
CA PRO A 76 -16.92 -7.99 -9.87
C PRO A 76 -17.62 -7.47 -8.61
N SER A 77 -17.25 -8.01 -7.45
CA SER A 77 -17.74 -7.50 -6.18
C SER A 77 -17.41 -6.00 -6.11
N PRO A 78 -18.38 -5.12 -5.84
CA PRO A 78 -18.15 -3.68 -5.80
C PRO A 78 -17.12 -3.27 -4.74
N VAL A 79 -16.90 -4.14 -3.76
CA VAL A 79 -15.85 -3.95 -2.74
C VAL A 79 -14.93 -5.18 -2.75
N PRO A 80 -13.62 -5.01 -2.94
CA PRO A 80 -12.66 -6.11 -2.84
C PRO A 80 -12.75 -6.79 -1.47
N LEU A 81 -12.78 -8.13 -1.46
CA LEU A 81 -12.97 -8.92 -0.24
C LEU A 81 -11.93 -8.59 0.84
N PHE A 82 -10.69 -8.26 0.43
CA PHE A 82 -9.62 -7.90 1.36
C PHE A 82 -9.91 -6.60 2.13
N VAL A 83 -10.62 -5.64 1.51
CA VAL A 83 -11.00 -4.37 2.18
C VAL A 83 -12.01 -4.64 3.28
N LEU A 84 -12.99 -5.52 3.02
CA LEU A 84 -13.96 -5.94 4.05
C LEU A 84 -13.25 -6.66 5.20
N GLY A 85 -12.33 -7.58 4.90
CA GLY A 85 -11.52 -8.25 5.91
C GLY A 85 -10.68 -7.28 6.74
N PHE A 86 -10.07 -6.31 6.08
CA PHE A 86 -9.29 -5.27 6.74
C PHE A 86 -10.13 -4.40 7.69
N LEU A 87 -11.30 -3.92 7.22
CA LEU A 87 -12.22 -3.14 8.05
C LEU A 87 -12.75 -3.96 9.24
N ALA A 88 -13.07 -5.23 9.02
CA ALA A 88 -13.49 -6.14 10.08
C ALA A 88 -12.40 -6.32 11.14
N MET A 89 -11.13 -6.46 10.73
CA MET A 89 -10.01 -6.58 11.65
C MET A 89 -9.73 -5.28 12.41
N ILE A 90 -9.89 -4.12 11.78
CA ILE A 90 -9.82 -2.83 12.48
C ILE A 90 -10.92 -2.75 13.53
N GLY A 91 -12.17 -3.07 13.16
CA GLY A 91 -13.28 -3.09 14.08
C GLY A 91 -13.03 -4.02 15.27
N LEU A 92 -12.59 -5.25 15.01
CA LEU A 92 -12.26 -6.22 16.05
C LEU A 92 -11.14 -5.73 16.98
N ARG A 93 -10.08 -5.12 16.42
CA ARG A 93 -9.01 -4.54 17.23
C ARG A 93 -9.51 -3.37 18.09
N SER A 94 -10.42 -2.55 17.56
CA SER A 94 -10.99 -1.39 18.27
C SER A 94 -11.87 -1.78 19.45
N THR A 95 -12.42 -3.01 19.47
CA THR A 95 -13.21 -3.50 20.61
C THR A 95 -12.36 -3.77 21.86
N GLY A 96 -11.07 -3.90 21.72
CA GLY A 96 -10.16 -4.25 22.84
C GLY A 96 -10.30 -5.70 23.34
N TRP A 97 -11.07 -6.55 22.66
CA TRP A 97 -11.30 -7.92 23.09
C TRP A 97 -10.12 -8.87 22.78
N LEU A 98 -9.16 -8.43 21.98
CA LEU A 98 -8.02 -9.25 21.61
C LEU A 98 -6.98 -9.26 22.72
N PRO A 99 -6.65 -10.42 23.32
CA PRO A 99 -5.56 -10.55 24.29
C PRO A 99 -4.22 -10.18 23.64
N GLY A 100 -3.29 -9.65 24.44
CA GLY A 100 -1.94 -9.28 23.97
C GLY A 100 -1.22 -10.42 23.27
N THR A 101 -1.34 -11.64 23.80
CA THR A 101 -0.74 -12.85 23.19
C THR A 101 -1.22 -13.12 21.76
N VAL A 102 -2.48 -12.82 21.45
CA VAL A 102 -3.01 -12.95 20.07
C VAL A 102 -2.44 -11.86 19.18
N LEU A 103 -2.28 -10.64 19.69
CA LEU A 103 -1.67 -9.54 18.94
C LEU A 103 -0.20 -9.80 18.66
N ASP A 104 0.55 -10.33 19.63
CA ASP A 104 1.96 -10.70 19.46
C ASP A 104 2.12 -11.85 18.45
N GLY A 105 1.25 -12.85 18.53
CA GLY A 105 1.21 -13.94 17.55
C GLY A 105 0.88 -13.47 16.14
N ALA A 106 -0.05 -12.52 16.02
CA ALA A 106 -0.41 -11.90 14.73
C ALA A 106 0.73 -11.07 14.16
N ALA A 107 1.47 -10.33 15.00
CA ALA A 107 2.64 -9.58 14.58
C ALA A 107 3.74 -10.50 14.05
N HIS A 108 4.01 -11.60 14.75
CA HIS A 108 5.01 -12.58 14.31
C HIS A 108 4.61 -13.27 12.99
N ALA A 109 3.32 -13.62 12.86
CA ALA A 109 2.79 -14.18 11.62
C ALA A 109 2.90 -13.18 10.47
N GLN A 110 2.64 -11.89 10.73
CA GLN A 110 2.81 -10.82 9.75
C GLN A 110 4.25 -10.73 9.24
N GLU A 111 5.24 -10.78 10.12
CA GLU A 111 6.67 -10.73 9.74
C GLU A 111 7.04 -11.90 8.82
N ILE A 112 6.63 -13.11 9.17
CA ILE A 112 6.90 -14.31 8.37
C ILE A 112 6.22 -14.22 7.01
N LEU A 113 4.93 -13.86 6.97
CA LEU A 113 4.17 -13.73 5.73
C LEU A 113 4.73 -12.62 4.83
N LEU A 114 5.18 -11.52 5.43
CA LEU A 114 5.81 -10.43 4.70
C LEU A 114 7.13 -10.87 4.08
N ALA A 115 7.98 -11.55 4.84
CA ALA A 115 9.24 -12.09 4.35
C ALA A 115 9.01 -13.11 3.21
N ALA A 116 8.04 -14.01 3.38
CA ALA A 116 7.67 -14.97 2.34
C ALA A 116 7.13 -14.29 1.07
N ALA A 117 6.30 -13.25 1.22
CA ALA A 117 5.77 -12.47 0.09
C ALA A 117 6.90 -11.75 -0.66
N LEU A 118 7.84 -11.14 0.05
CA LEU A 118 8.99 -10.46 -0.56
C LEU A 118 9.91 -11.45 -1.30
N LEU A 119 10.15 -12.62 -0.73
CA LEU A 119 10.88 -13.70 -1.39
C LEU A 119 10.16 -14.19 -2.64
N GLY A 120 8.83 -14.38 -2.56
CA GLY A 120 8.00 -14.78 -3.70
C GLY A 120 8.04 -13.75 -4.83
N LEU A 121 7.89 -12.47 -4.51
CA LEU A 121 8.00 -11.40 -5.50
C LEU A 121 9.39 -11.32 -6.11
N GLY A 122 10.44 -11.44 -5.30
CA GLY A 122 11.82 -11.44 -5.79
C GLY A 122 12.13 -12.62 -6.73
N SER A 123 11.63 -13.82 -6.38
CA SER A 123 11.83 -15.02 -7.21
C SER A 123 11.07 -15.00 -8.54
N ALA A 124 9.98 -14.25 -8.63
CA ALA A 124 9.20 -14.10 -9.86
C ALA A 124 9.86 -13.18 -10.91
N VAL A 125 10.89 -12.42 -10.51
CA VAL A 125 11.61 -11.51 -11.40
C VAL A 125 12.61 -12.28 -12.25
N HIS A 126 12.35 -12.39 -13.56
CA HIS A 126 13.26 -13.01 -14.50
C HIS A 126 14.28 -12.00 -15.04
N LEU A 127 15.43 -11.90 -14.36
CA LEU A 127 16.50 -10.93 -14.65
C LEU A 127 16.93 -10.86 -16.12
N PRO A 128 17.12 -12.00 -16.85
CA PRO A 128 17.51 -11.95 -18.26
C PRO A 128 16.47 -11.28 -19.16
N THR A 129 15.19 -11.49 -18.89
CA THR A 129 14.09 -10.84 -19.63
C THR A 129 14.05 -9.35 -19.31
N LEU A 130 14.21 -8.99 -18.04
CA LEU A 130 14.25 -7.60 -17.60
C LEU A 130 15.43 -6.85 -18.25
N ALA A 131 16.60 -7.47 -18.35
CA ALA A 131 17.78 -6.86 -18.97
C ALA A 131 17.60 -6.61 -20.48
N ARG A 132 16.89 -7.50 -21.19
CA ARG A 132 16.67 -7.39 -22.64
C ARG A 132 15.55 -6.43 -23.07
N THR A 133 14.49 -6.35 -22.30
CA THR A 133 13.27 -5.57 -22.65
C THR A 133 13.02 -4.40 -21.71
N GLY A 134 13.70 -4.35 -20.56
CA GLY A 134 13.37 -3.53 -19.43
C GLY A 134 13.83 -2.07 -19.47
N GLY A 135 14.71 -1.67 -20.37
CA GLY A 135 15.30 -0.33 -20.33
C GLY A 135 14.26 0.80 -20.39
N ARG A 136 13.33 0.71 -21.33
CA ARG A 136 12.24 1.70 -21.47
C ARG A 136 11.24 1.62 -20.32
N ALA A 137 10.88 0.42 -19.90
CA ALA A 137 9.98 0.19 -18.78
C ALA A 137 10.62 0.64 -17.45
N ALA A 138 11.92 0.38 -17.27
CA ALA A 138 12.67 0.84 -16.10
C ALA A 138 12.75 2.38 -16.05
N LEU A 139 13.03 3.05 -17.17
CA LEU A 139 13.03 4.51 -17.25
C LEU A 139 11.64 5.10 -16.92
N LEU A 140 10.59 4.50 -17.45
CA LEU A 140 9.22 4.93 -17.17
C LEU A 140 8.87 4.69 -15.70
N GLY A 141 9.25 3.56 -15.14
CA GLY A 141 9.04 3.25 -13.72
C GLY A 141 9.82 4.22 -12.79
N LEU A 142 11.08 4.48 -13.12
CA LEU A 142 11.91 5.42 -12.35
C LEU A 142 11.38 6.85 -12.44
N SER A 143 10.97 7.30 -13.64
CA SER A 143 10.40 8.64 -13.80
C SER A 143 9.07 8.78 -13.04
N ALA A 144 8.18 7.80 -13.14
CA ALA A 144 6.94 7.79 -12.39
C ALA A 144 7.18 7.77 -10.87
N TRP A 145 8.14 6.95 -10.41
CA TRP A 145 8.55 6.92 -9.00
C TRP A 145 9.12 8.26 -8.56
N GLY A 146 9.99 8.88 -9.35
CA GLY A 146 10.59 10.19 -9.05
C GLY A 146 9.52 11.29 -8.92
N VAL A 147 8.54 11.31 -9.82
CA VAL A 147 7.40 12.24 -9.75
C VAL A 147 6.58 12.02 -8.48
N VAL A 148 6.21 10.78 -8.18
CA VAL A 148 5.43 10.47 -6.97
C VAL A 148 6.21 10.80 -5.71
N ALA A 149 7.50 10.48 -5.64
CA ALA A 149 8.35 10.79 -4.50
C ALA A 149 8.48 12.32 -4.30
N GLY A 150 8.69 13.07 -5.39
CA GLY A 150 8.80 14.53 -5.35
C GLY A 150 7.49 15.22 -4.95
N VAL A 151 6.36 14.81 -5.51
CA VAL A 151 5.04 15.35 -5.14
C VAL A 151 4.72 15.02 -3.68
N SER A 152 5.00 13.79 -3.25
CA SER A 152 4.79 13.38 -1.86
C SER A 152 5.69 14.18 -0.89
N TYR A 153 6.94 14.43 -1.26
CA TYR A 153 7.86 15.25 -0.48
C TYR A 153 7.35 16.68 -0.33
N ALA A 154 6.98 17.30 -1.45
CA ALA A 154 6.38 18.64 -1.43
C ALA A 154 5.09 18.67 -0.58
N GLY A 155 4.24 17.66 -0.71
CA GLY A 155 3.02 17.53 0.10
C GLY A 155 3.30 17.46 1.60
N VAL A 156 4.30 16.70 2.01
CA VAL A 156 4.70 16.61 3.43
C VAL A 156 5.20 17.96 3.94
N LEU A 157 6.05 18.66 3.17
CA LEU A 157 6.56 19.98 3.57
C LEU A 157 5.47 21.06 3.66
N LEU A 158 4.40 20.93 2.87
CA LEU A 158 3.28 21.90 2.89
C LEU A 158 2.28 21.62 4.01
N THR A 159 2.28 20.43 4.58
CA THR A 159 1.30 20.00 5.60
C THR A 159 1.87 19.95 7.01
N THR A 160 3.12 20.23 7.17
CA THR A 160 3.87 20.30 8.44
C THR A 160 4.53 21.65 8.60
#